data_c43686ad94cce54b540ce55139f279ed
#
_entry.id   c43686ad94cce54b540ce55139f279ed
#
_cell.length_a   1.000
_cell.length_b   1.000
_cell.length_c   1.000
_cell.angle_alpha   90.00
_cell.angle_beta   90.00
_cell.angle_gamma   90.00
#
_symmetry.space_group_name_H-M   'P 1'
#
loop_
_entity.id
_entity.type
_entity.pdbx_description
1 polymer ?
#
loop_
_entity_poly.entity_id
_entity_poly.type
_entity_poly.pdbx_seq_one_letter_code
_entity_poly.pdbx_strand_id
1 'polypeptide(L)'
;IPYMEKGSFTVITCSVSSFTPVPCQTVYSASKKYIYYFGKALREELLEKEINVLLLCPGNMDTEMNPKGQESQGRKINRLPFLDMDILTTKALEKAEKGKGVYTPGTFYKFYRVVSRIFPSLWLMKIAKKFY
;
A
#
# COMPACT_ATOMS: atom_id res chain seq x y z
N ILE A 1 21.08 5.39 0.65
CA ILE A 1 21.14 6.79 0.18
C ILE A 1 22.58 7.20 -0.13
N PRO A 2 23.61 6.86 0.67
CA PRO A 2 24.99 7.26 0.35
C PRO A 2 25.49 6.75 -1.02
N TYR A 3 24.94 5.67 -1.50
CA TYR A 3 25.33 5.00 -2.77
C TYR A 3 24.30 5.17 -3.89
N MET A 4 23.32 6.05 -3.71
CA MET A 4 22.29 6.33 -4.72
C MET A 4 22.67 7.60 -5.48
N GLU A 5 22.59 7.52 -6.80
CA GLU A 5 22.90 8.60 -7.72
C GLU A 5 21.62 9.16 -8.35
N LYS A 6 21.75 10.29 -9.04
CA LYS A 6 20.69 10.88 -9.86
C LYS A 6 20.07 9.82 -10.78
N GLY A 7 18.74 9.75 -10.79
CA GLY A 7 17.97 8.75 -11.53
C GLY A 7 17.76 7.42 -10.80
N SER A 8 18.41 7.21 -9.64
CA SER A 8 18.13 6.05 -8.79
C SER A 8 16.71 6.11 -8.24
N PHE A 9 16.16 4.93 -7.90
CA PHE A 9 14.89 4.85 -7.19
C PHE A 9 14.90 3.76 -6.12
N THR A 10 14.00 3.90 -5.16
CA THR A 10 13.68 2.86 -4.17
C THR A 10 12.18 2.59 -4.16
N VAL A 11 11.81 1.34 -3.90
CA VAL A 11 10.41 0.91 -3.73
C VAL A 11 10.21 0.49 -2.28
N ILE A 12 9.33 1.20 -1.57
CA ILE A 12 8.96 0.89 -0.19
C ILE A 12 7.61 0.19 -0.19
N THR A 13 7.57 -1.08 0.22
CA THR A 13 6.34 -1.87 0.28
C THR A 13 5.51 -1.49 1.51
N CYS A 14 4.39 -0.86 1.25
CA CYS A 14 3.38 -0.45 2.22
C CYS A 14 2.16 -1.39 2.17
N SER A 15 0.95 -0.87 2.28
CA SER A 15 -0.34 -1.58 2.13
C SER A 15 -1.48 -0.58 1.98
N VAL A 16 -2.60 -1.00 1.41
CA VAL A 16 -3.86 -0.23 1.46
C VAL A 16 -4.38 -0.02 2.89
N SER A 17 -3.97 -0.86 3.84
CA SER A 17 -4.25 -0.69 5.28
C SER A 17 -3.60 0.55 5.89
N SER A 18 -2.68 1.21 5.16
CA SER A 18 -2.13 2.51 5.56
C SER A 18 -3.11 3.67 5.37
N PHE A 19 -4.17 3.49 4.58
CA PHE A 19 -5.08 4.58 4.26
C PHE A 19 -6.12 4.82 5.36
N THR A 20 -6.50 3.77 6.09
CA THR A 20 -7.51 3.83 7.15
C THR A 20 -7.12 2.91 8.29
N PRO A 21 -7.36 3.27 9.56
CA PRO A 21 -7.19 2.35 10.67
C PRO A 21 -8.09 1.13 10.48
N VAL A 22 -7.54 -0.07 10.69
CA VAL A 22 -8.27 -1.33 10.50
C VAL A 22 -8.45 -2.03 11.84
N PRO A 23 -9.68 -2.14 12.37
CA PRO A 23 -9.96 -2.94 13.56
C PRO A 23 -9.50 -4.39 13.39
N CYS A 24 -9.05 -5.04 14.44
CA CYS A 24 -8.44 -6.37 14.44
C CYS A 24 -7.07 -6.46 13.73
N GLN A 25 -6.61 -5.39 13.10
CA GLN A 25 -5.26 -5.22 12.55
C GLN A 25 -4.61 -3.91 13.02
N THR A 26 -4.83 -3.54 14.27
CA THR A 26 -4.46 -2.23 14.82
C THR A 26 -2.97 -1.93 14.66
N VAL A 27 -2.11 -2.81 15.13
CA VAL A 27 -0.64 -2.65 15.04
C VAL A 27 -0.19 -2.67 13.59
N TYR A 28 -0.72 -3.58 12.78
CA TYR A 28 -0.39 -3.67 11.36
C TYR A 28 -0.75 -2.40 10.60
N SER A 29 -1.98 -1.90 10.72
CA SER A 29 -2.39 -0.68 10.02
C SER A 29 -1.62 0.55 10.50
N ALA A 30 -1.30 0.64 11.80
CA ALA A 30 -0.47 1.70 12.35
C ALA A 30 0.96 1.66 11.80
N SER A 31 1.60 0.49 11.75
CA SER A 31 2.94 0.32 11.19
C SER A 31 2.97 0.67 9.70
N LYS A 32 1.94 0.27 8.93
CA LYS A 32 1.86 0.61 7.51
C LYS A 32 1.58 2.11 7.29
N LYS A 33 0.86 2.76 8.19
CA LYS A 33 0.68 4.22 8.16
C LYS A 33 1.99 4.96 8.44
N TYR A 34 2.75 4.48 9.43
CA TYR A 34 4.09 5.01 9.70
C TYR A 34 4.99 4.93 8.46
N ILE A 35 5.09 3.74 7.84
CA ILE A 35 5.88 3.52 6.62
C ILE A 35 5.40 4.44 5.48
N TYR A 36 4.09 4.64 5.35
CA TYR A 36 3.51 5.49 4.32
C TYR A 36 3.91 6.95 4.49
N TYR A 37 3.86 7.49 5.71
CA TYR A 37 4.25 8.87 5.99
C TYR A 37 5.77 9.06 5.90
N PHE A 38 6.53 8.12 6.47
CA PHE A 38 7.98 8.10 6.34
C PHE A 38 8.42 8.16 4.88
N GLY A 39 7.92 7.26 4.05
CA GLY A 39 8.31 7.22 2.64
C GLY A 39 7.85 8.44 1.84
N LYS A 40 6.74 9.09 2.22
CA LYS A 40 6.34 10.35 1.61
C LYS A 40 7.31 11.50 1.96
N ALA A 41 7.68 11.61 3.22
CA ALA A 41 8.64 12.63 3.65
C ALA A 41 10.01 12.39 3.01
N LEU A 42 10.51 11.15 3.09
CA LEU A 42 11.77 10.76 2.45
C LEU A 42 11.79 11.06 0.95
N ARG A 43 10.65 10.87 0.26
CA ARG A 43 10.56 11.22 -1.16
C ARG A 43 10.79 12.72 -1.38
N GLU A 44 10.17 13.58 -0.61
CA GLU A 44 10.35 15.04 -0.73
C GLU A 44 11.82 15.45 -0.45
N GLU A 45 12.46 14.85 0.53
CA GLU A 45 13.88 15.10 0.86
C GLU A 45 14.83 14.66 -0.27
N LEU A 46 14.46 13.62 -1.03
CA LEU A 46 15.29 13.05 -2.09
C LEU A 46 15.01 13.63 -3.49
N LEU A 47 13.91 14.37 -3.65
CA LEU A 47 13.56 14.98 -4.94
C LEU A 47 14.63 15.94 -5.45
N GLU A 48 15.23 16.73 -4.57
CA GLU A 48 16.33 17.65 -4.94
C GLU A 48 17.56 16.92 -5.48
N LYS A 49 17.75 15.66 -5.06
CA LYS A 49 18.82 14.79 -5.55
C LYS A 49 18.41 13.97 -6.78
N GLU A 50 17.21 14.21 -7.31
CA GLU A 50 16.60 13.46 -8.41
C GLU A 50 16.57 11.94 -8.16
N ILE A 51 16.40 11.54 -6.90
CA ILE A 51 16.21 10.16 -6.45
C ILE A 51 14.74 9.94 -6.15
N ASN A 52 14.10 8.95 -6.77
CA ASN A 52 12.70 8.67 -6.58
C ASN A 52 12.44 7.66 -5.46
N VAL A 53 11.39 7.89 -4.68
CA VAL A 53 10.85 6.94 -3.72
C VAL A 53 9.42 6.57 -4.14
N LEU A 54 9.19 5.32 -4.51
CA LEU A 54 7.86 4.79 -4.79
C LEU A 54 7.30 4.08 -3.57
N LEU A 55 6.15 4.50 -3.10
CA LEU A 55 5.35 3.78 -2.12
C LEU A 55 4.41 2.81 -2.83
N LEU A 56 4.69 1.53 -2.74
CA LEU A 56 3.82 0.47 -3.25
C LEU A 56 2.80 0.11 -2.18
N CYS A 57 1.52 0.40 -2.45
CA CYS A 57 0.41 0.13 -1.53
C CYS A 57 -0.52 -0.94 -2.11
N PRO A 58 -0.15 -2.23 -2.03
CA PRO A 58 -0.98 -3.31 -2.55
C PRO A 58 -2.16 -3.61 -1.63
N GLY A 59 -3.22 -4.20 -2.22
CA GLY A 59 -4.30 -4.87 -1.51
C GLY A 59 -3.97 -6.34 -1.23
N ASN A 60 -4.97 -7.22 -1.36
CA ASN A 60 -4.77 -8.65 -1.15
C ASN A 60 -3.84 -9.26 -2.19
N MET A 61 -2.89 -10.04 -1.70
CA MET A 61 -1.95 -10.81 -2.50
C MET A 61 -1.94 -12.25 -1.98
N ASP A 62 -1.72 -13.20 -2.89
CA ASP A 62 -1.52 -14.60 -2.54
C ASP A 62 -0.10 -14.78 -1.99
N THR A 63 0.01 -14.95 -0.68
CA THR A 63 1.27 -15.04 0.04
C THR A 63 1.11 -16.04 1.19
N GLU A 64 2.21 -16.53 1.73
CA GLU A 64 2.19 -17.39 2.93
C GLU A 64 1.42 -16.74 4.11
N MET A 65 1.46 -15.40 4.23
CA MET A 65 0.74 -14.67 5.26
C MET A 65 -0.77 -14.57 4.97
N ASN A 66 -1.18 -14.65 3.70
CA ASN A 66 -2.57 -14.52 3.26
C ASN A 66 -2.82 -15.41 2.03
N PRO A 67 -2.82 -16.74 2.20
CA PRO A 67 -3.00 -17.68 1.08
C PRO A 67 -4.42 -17.60 0.53
N LYS A 68 -4.48 -17.57 -0.81
CA LYS A 68 -5.75 -17.59 -1.55
C LYS A 68 -6.45 -18.94 -1.32
N GLY A 69 -7.72 -18.89 -0.94
CA GLY A 69 -8.54 -20.10 -0.71
C GLY A 69 -8.50 -20.64 0.72
N GLN A 70 -7.65 -20.15 1.60
CA GLN A 70 -7.79 -20.42 3.02
C GLN A 70 -8.75 -19.41 3.66
N GLU A 71 -9.85 -19.90 4.19
CA GLU A 71 -10.67 -19.11 5.11
C GLU A 71 -9.91 -18.96 6.44
N SER A 72 -9.02 -17.97 6.50
CA SER A 72 -8.33 -17.66 7.73
C SER A 72 -9.32 -17.15 8.77
N GLN A 73 -9.78 -18.03 9.63
CA GLN A 73 -10.53 -17.68 10.86
C GLN A 73 -11.79 -16.82 10.65
N GLY A 74 -12.60 -17.12 9.61
CA GLY A 74 -13.86 -16.41 9.37
C GLY A 74 -13.72 -14.99 8.80
N ARG A 75 -12.52 -14.57 8.45
CA ARG A 75 -12.29 -13.22 7.90
C ARG A 75 -12.78 -13.12 6.46
N LYS A 76 -13.68 -12.16 6.21
CA LYS A 76 -14.24 -11.89 4.88
C LYS A 76 -13.27 -11.15 3.94
N ILE A 77 -12.07 -10.81 4.42
CA ILE A 77 -11.06 -10.09 3.63
C ILE A 77 -10.65 -10.85 2.36
N ASN A 78 -10.70 -12.18 2.39
CA ASN A 78 -10.41 -13.02 1.23
C ASN A 78 -11.46 -12.91 0.11
N ARG A 79 -12.58 -12.22 0.35
CA ARG A 79 -13.56 -11.86 -0.69
C ARG A 79 -13.13 -10.63 -1.51
N LEU A 80 -12.13 -9.88 -1.06
CA LEU A 80 -11.58 -8.75 -1.81
C LEU A 80 -10.69 -9.26 -2.96
N PRO A 81 -10.58 -8.50 -4.06
CA PRO A 81 -9.79 -8.92 -5.21
C PRO A 81 -8.33 -9.23 -4.85
N PHE A 82 -7.84 -10.39 -5.28
CA PHE A 82 -6.43 -10.73 -5.20
C PHE A 82 -5.66 -10.13 -6.39
N LEU A 83 -4.46 -9.69 -6.12
CA LEU A 83 -3.57 -9.09 -7.09
C LEU A 83 -2.56 -10.14 -7.57
N ASP A 84 -2.27 -10.12 -8.87
CA ASP A 84 -1.19 -10.89 -9.46
C ASP A 84 0.16 -10.26 -9.10
N MET A 85 1.06 -11.07 -8.53
CA MET A 85 2.36 -10.62 -7.99
C MET A 85 3.31 -10.19 -9.10
N ASP A 86 3.35 -10.90 -10.23
CA ASP A 86 4.27 -10.62 -11.33
C ASP A 86 3.89 -9.32 -12.03
N ILE A 87 2.59 -9.16 -12.30
CA ILE A 87 2.04 -7.93 -12.88
C ILE A 87 2.25 -6.73 -11.93
N LEU A 88 2.08 -6.96 -10.64
CA LEU A 88 2.25 -5.92 -9.61
C LEU A 88 3.70 -5.44 -9.55
N THR A 89 4.65 -6.38 -9.47
CA THR A 89 6.09 -6.07 -9.36
C THR A 89 6.60 -5.35 -10.61
N THR A 90 6.30 -5.88 -11.79
CA THR A 90 6.69 -5.26 -13.07
C THR A 90 6.18 -3.81 -13.15
N LYS A 91 4.90 -3.60 -12.88
CA LYS A 91 4.30 -2.25 -12.91
C LYS A 91 4.82 -1.33 -11.80
N ALA A 92 5.23 -1.87 -10.66
CA ALA A 92 5.83 -1.07 -9.59
C ALA A 92 7.19 -0.52 -10.04
N LEU A 93 8.04 -1.35 -10.62
CA LEU A 93 9.35 -0.94 -11.15
C LEU A 93 9.20 0.10 -12.25
N GLU A 94 8.37 -0.15 -13.26
CA GLU A 94 8.09 0.83 -14.33
C GLU A 94 7.63 2.19 -13.78
N LYS A 95 6.81 2.19 -12.72
CA LYS A 95 6.34 3.43 -12.11
C LYS A 95 7.40 4.13 -11.27
N ALA A 96 8.27 3.37 -10.63
CA ALA A 96 9.40 3.92 -9.90
C ALA A 96 10.37 4.62 -10.85
N GLU A 97 10.72 3.99 -11.97
CA GLU A 97 11.53 4.58 -13.04
C GLU A 97 10.90 5.87 -13.61
N LYS A 98 9.58 5.89 -13.77
CA LYS A 98 8.83 7.08 -14.24
C LYS A 98 8.63 8.16 -13.18
N GLY A 99 9.31 8.08 -12.04
CA GLY A 99 9.26 9.10 -10.99
C GLY A 99 7.91 9.17 -10.23
N LYS A 100 7.07 8.12 -10.27
CA LYS A 100 5.81 8.11 -9.50
C LYS A 100 6.09 7.94 -8.01
N GLY A 101 5.34 8.66 -7.17
CA GLY A 101 5.54 8.61 -5.70
C GLY A 101 4.68 7.56 -4.99
N VAL A 102 3.50 7.23 -5.50
CA VAL A 102 2.60 6.24 -4.88
C VAL A 102 1.93 5.39 -5.94
N TYR A 103 2.02 4.08 -5.78
CA TYR A 103 1.32 3.12 -6.62
C TYR A 103 0.38 2.25 -5.79
N THR A 104 -0.90 2.25 -6.13
CA THR A 104 -1.93 1.37 -5.58
C THR A 104 -2.47 0.54 -6.72
N PRO A 105 -2.11 -0.76 -6.82
CA PRO A 105 -2.57 -1.64 -7.89
C PRO A 105 -4.05 -2.02 -7.69
N GLY A 106 -4.73 -2.33 -8.80
CA GLY A 106 -6.15 -2.70 -8.82
C GLY A 106 -7.10 -1.50 -8.74
N THR A 107 -8.15 -1.51 -9.57
CA THR A 107 -9.12 -0.42 -9.66
C THR A 107 -9.88 -0.21 -8.35
N PHE A 108 -10.29 -1.31 -7.71
CA PHE A 108 -10.96 -1.29 -6.42
C PHE A 108 -10.12 -0.59 -5.34
N TYR A 109 -8.83 -0.92 -5.25
CA TYR A 109 -7.93 -0.34 -4.23
C TYR A 109 -7.56 1.12 -4.52
N LYS A 110 -7.52 1.51 -5.80
CA LYS A 110 -7.39 2.93 -6.17
C LYS A 110 -8.60 3.73 -5.72
N PHE A 111 -9.80 3.22 -5.95
CA PHE A 111 -11.04 3.85 -5.48
C PHE A 111 -11.06 3.95 -3.96
N TYR A 112 -10.73 2.88 -3.24
CA TYR A 112 -10.61 2.88 -1.79
C TYR A 112 -9.64 3.96 -1.28
N ARG A 113 -8.49 4.13 -1.93
CA ARG A 113 -7.53 5.20 -1.60
C ARG A 113 -8.13 6.59 -1.74
N VAL A 114 -8.94 6.84 -2.75
CA VAL A 114 -9.61 8.14 -2.94
C VAL A 114 -10.66 8.34 -1.85
N VAL A 115 -11.52 7.35 -1.62
CA VAL A 115 -12.57 7.38 -0.59
C VAL A 115 -11.97 7.63 0.80
N SER A 116 -10.85 6.97 1.12
CA SER A 116 -10.19 7.13 2.42
C SER A 116 -9.62 8.54 2.68
N ARG A 117 -9.50 9.38 1.66
CA ARG A 117 -9.08 10.78 1.80
C ARG A 117 -10.25 11.74 2.03
N ILE A 118 -11.42 11.37 1.57
CA ILE A 118 -12.62 12.24 1.58
C ILE A 118 -13.47 11.97 2.83
N PHE A 119 -13.61 10.70 3.21
CA PHE A 119 -14.49 10.31 4.30
C PHE A 119 -13.79 10.22 5.66
N PRO A 120 -14.46 10.58 6.77
CA PRO A 120 -13.91 10.43 8.11
C PRO A 120 -13.49 8.99 8.40
N SER A 121 -12.33 8.82 9.04
CA SER A 121 -11.76 7.50 9.36
C SER A 121 -12.70 6.64 10.22
N LEU A 122 -13.46 7.25 11.14
CA LEU A 122 -14.45 6.56 11.97
C LEU A 122 -15.52 5.82 11.17
N TRP A 123 -15.96 6.43 10.08
CA TRP A 123 -16.97 5.83 9.20
C TRP A 123 -16.40 4.65 8.42
N LEU A 124 -15.21 4.82 7.90
CA LEU A 124 -14.50 3.77 7.17
C LEU A 124 -14.12 2.58 8.08
N MET A 125 -13.78 2.83 9.35
CA MET A 125 -13.52 1.77 10.34
C MET A 125 -14.76 0.91 10.61
N LYS A 126 -15.95 1.51 10.68
CA LYS A 126 -17.22 0.76 10.83
C LYS A 126 -17.47 -0.19 9.65
N ILE A 127 -17.12 0.26 8.44
CA ILE A 127 -17.22 -0.57 7.22
C ILE A 127 -16.14 -1.66 7.25
N ALA A 128 -14.89 -1.30 7.53
CA ALA A 128 -13.78 -2.25 7.57
C ALA A 128 -14.02 -3.38 8.59
N LYS A 129 -14.61 -3.07 9.75
CA LYS A 129 -14.95 -4.07 10.78
C LYS A 129 -15.85 -5.21 10.26
N LYS A 130 -16.61 -4.99 9.19
CA LYS A 130 -17.47 -6.03 8.60
C LYS A 130 -16.69 -7.09 7.79
N PHE A 131 -15.44 -6.80 7.47
CA PHE A 131 -14.55 -7.69 6.68
C PHE A 131 -13.57 -8.47 7.57
N TYR A 132 -13.47 -8.14 8.84
CA TYR A 132 -12.62 -8.78 9.85
C TYR A 132 -13.46 -9.35 10.99
#